data_f9ca458cf225f0d83df419270c8b12a5
#
_entry.id   f9ca458cf225f0d83df419270c8b12a5
#
_cell.length_a   1.000
_cell.length_b   1.000
_cell.length_c   1.000
_cell.angle_alpha   90.00
_cell.angle_beta   90.00
_cell.angle_gamma   90.00
#
_symmetry.space_group_name_H-M   'P 1'
#
loop_
_entity.id
_entity.type
_entity.pdbx_description
1 polymer ?
#
loop_
_entity_poly.entity_id
_entity_poly.type
_entity_poly.pdbx_seq_one_letter_code
_entity_poly.pdbx_strand_id
1 'polypeptide(L)'
;MKPLPAGLRLRGRSPLLLLALLAAGRIAAAESFTFAALGCMPYGRHPGSGEAFERVIAEINRQHPAFAVHLGDLLGSDERCTDELLLRRRDQFDSVTTALVYTPGDNEWTDTHSEKAGRFEPRERLARIRELFFAEERSRGGRPLPLVTQRRDPAHARFVENARWTIGGVMFATVHVVGSHNNHQPKVPGALEEWRERDAANAAWVRDVFAAAKSGAAPGVALFFQANPIAAGREQRGDDPGFQLFLATVENEARAFGRPVLLVHADEHTYRLEPGVRLSADRETPSNITRLETFGGQDFHAVIVVVDPASAAVFAAGPLIVPGNPPPRLLRAPARKS
;
A
#
# COMPACT_ATOMS: atom_id res chain seq x y z
N MET A 1 63.88 72.17 39.19
CA MET A 1 62.55 72.22 38.62
C MET A 1 62.43 71.12 37.63
N LYS A 2 61.65 70.08 37.89
CA LYS A 2 61.47 68.87 37.09
C LYS A 2 60.20 69.03 36.19
N PRO A 3 60.20 68.65 34.91
CA PRO A 3 59.01 68.67 34.10
C PRO A 3 58.17 67.42 34.32
N LEU A 4 56.86 67.57 34.19
CA LEU A 4 55.82 66.57 34.27
C LEU A 4 55.78 65.66 32.97
N PRO A 5 55.36 64.39 33.10
CA PRO A 5 55.27 63.48 31.96
C PRO A 5 53.97 63.58 31.15
N ALA A 6 54.09 63.26 29.90
CA ALA A 6 53.10 63.33 28.85
C ALA A 6 51.94 62.29 28.94
N GLY A 7 50.86 62.68 28.28
CA GLY A 7 49.52 62.07 28.30
C GLY A 7 49.36 60.63 27.81
N LEU A 8 48.39 59.99 28.43
CA LEU A 8 47.87 58.65 28.14
C LEU A 8 46.93 58.72 26.93
N ARG A 9 47.31 58.08 25.82
CA ARG A 9 46.42 57.92 24.64
C ARG A 9 45.48 56.75 24.86
N LEU A 10 44.19 56.99 24.98
CA LEU A 10 43.12 56.01 24.92
C LEU A 10 43.00 55.44 23.50
N ARG A 11 43.34 54.16 23.34
CA ARG A 11 43.06 53.38 22.12
C ARG A 11 41.59 53.01 22.09
N GLY A 12 40.85 53.53 21.12
CA GLY A 12 39.47 53.12 20.81
C GLY A 12 39.38 51.65 20.44
N ARG A 13 38.55 50.91 21.19
CA ARG A 13 38.12 49.55 20.80
C ARG A 13 36.91 49.69 19.89
N SER A 14 37.06 49.37 18.61
CA SER A 14 35.95 49.19 17.68
C SER A 14 35.13 47.95 18.10
N PRO A 15 33.81 48.02 18.21
CA PRO A 15 33.00 46.85 18.36
C PRO A 15 32.91 46.13 17.02
N LEU A 16 33.48 44.95 16.87
CA LEU A 16 33.18 44.03 15.78
C LEU A 16 31.72 43.59 15.93
N LEU A 17 30.85 44.14 15.07
CA LEU A 17 29.51 43.63 14.88
C LEU A 17 29.62 42.22 14.21
N LEU A 18 29.45 41.15 14.99
CA LEU A 18 29.31 39.80 14.46
C LEU A 18 27.91 39.68 13.87
N LEU A 19 27.80 39.89 12.55
CA LEU A 19 26.58 39.59 11.80
C LEU A 19 26.47 38.06 11.70
N ALA A 20 25.72 37.42 12.58
CA ALA A 20 25.31 36.02 12.46
C ALA A 20 24.29 35.97 11.28
N LEU A 21 24.76 35.60 10.08
CA LEU A 21 23.88 35.19 8.99
C LEU A 21 23.17 33.87 9.43
N LEU A 22 21.95 34.00 9.91
CA LEU A 22 20.99 32.89 9.98
C LEU A 22 20.65 32.50 8.53
N ALA A 23 21.41 31.58 7.97
CA ALA A 23 21.02 30.86 6.78
C ALA A 23 19.81 30.02 7.15
N ALA A 24 18.60 30.58 7.07
CA ALA A 24 17.37 29.81 7.05
C ALA A 24 17.40 28.99 5.76
N GLY A 25 17.95 27.77 5.87
CA GLY A 25 17.85 26.77 4.82
C GLY A 25 16.36 26.58 4.56
N ARG A 26 15.88 27.07 3.41
CA ARG A 26 14.58 26.65 2.89
C ARG A 26 14.68 25.14 2.71
N ILE A 27 14.04 24.38 3.59
CA ILE A 27 13.74 22.98 3.30
C ILE A 27 12.89 23.06 2.04
N ALA A 28 13.46 22.67 0.91
CA ALA A 28 12.71 22.57 -0.34
C ALA A 28 11.52 21.65 -0.04
N ALA A 29 10.30 22.13 -0.24
CA ALA A 29 9.12 21.29 -0.12
C ALA A 29 9.32 20.11 -1.07
N ALA A 30 9.07 18.89 -0.58
CA ALA A 30 9.15 17.72 -1.43
C ALA A 30 8.18 17.89 -2.60
N GLU A 31 8.68 17.64 -3.82
CA GLU A 31 7.84 17.74 -5.02
C GLU A 31 6.72 16.72 -4.99
N SER A 32 5.58 17.08 -5.60
CA SER A 32 4.48 16.16 -5.78
C SER A 32 4.87 15.07 -6.77
N PHE A 33 4.36 13.86 -6.54
CA PHE A 33 4.58 12.70 -7.40
C PHE A 33 3.32 11.84 -7.49
N THR A 34 3.35 10.81 -8.32
CA THR A 34 2.23 9.88 -8.46
C THR A 34 2.65 8.46 -8.16
N PHE A 35 1.69 7.65 -7.74
CA PHE A 35 1.80 6.20 -7.81
C PHE A 35 0.56 5.59 -8.46
N ALA A 36 0.69 4.39 -9.02
CA ALA A 36 -0.41 3.62 -9.58
C ALA A 36 -0.79 2.48 -8.62
N ALA A 37 -2.09 2.20 -8.50
CA ALA A 37 -2.60 1.06 -7.73
C ALA A 37 -3.53 0.21 -8.62
N LEU A 38 -3.37 -1.12 -8.55
CA LEU A 38 -4.18 -2.11 -9.25
C LEU A 38 -4.24 -3.40 -8.43
N GLY A 39 -5.20 -4.27 -8.69
CA GLY A 39 -5.31 -5.57 -8.02
C GLY A 39 -6.43 -6.40 -8.63
N CYS A 40 -6.58 -7.64 -8.16
CA CYS A 40 -7.62 -8.55 -8.61
C CYS A 40 -7.64 -8.71 -10.14
N MET A 41 -6.47 -8.81 -10.75
CA MET A 41 -6.30 -9.01 -12.20
C MET A 41 -4.88 -9.55 -12.51
N PRO A 42 -4.70 -10.25 -13.66
CA PRO A 42 -5.71 -10.68 -14.59
C PRO A 42 -6.35 -12.01 -14.16
N TYR A 43 -7.65 -12.18 -14.41
CA TYR A 43 -8.34 -13.46 -14.21
C TYR A 43 -8.52 -14.16 -15.56
N GLY A 44 -7.92 -15.35 -15.74
CA GLY A 44 -7.85 -16.07 -17.00
C GLY A 44 -9.20 -16.56 -17.54
N ARG A 45 -10.23 -16.63 -16.65
CA ARG A 45 -11.60 -16.92 -17.06
C ARG A 45 -12.23 -15.85 -17.99
N HIS A 46 -11.66 -14.64 -18.02
CA HIS A 46 -12.13 -13.58 -18.89
C HIS A 46 -11.37 -13.61 -20.22
N PRO A 47 -12.04 -13.87 -21.36
CA PRO A 47 -11.39 -13.85 -22.67
C PRO A 47 -10.65 -12.53 -22.89
N GLY A 48 -9.40 -12.60 -23.38
CA GLY A 48 -8.57 -11.43 -23.63
C GLY A 48 -8.00 -10.77 -22.37
N SER A 49 -8.09 -11.42 -21.19
CA SER A 49 -7.58 -10.87 -19.94
C SER A 49 -6.07 -10.63 -19.95
N GLY A 50 -5.33 -11.49 -20.62
CA GLY A 50 -3.88 -11.35 -20.77
C GLY A 50 -3.51 -10.04 -21.48
N GLU A 51 -4.07 -9.84 -22.66
CA GLU A 51 -3.84 -8.63 -23.47
C GLU A 51 -4.40 -7.37 -22.79
N ALA A 52 -5.52 -7.50 -22.09
CA ALA A 52 -6.09 -6.39 -21.34
C ALA A 52 -5.17 -5.97 -20.19
N PHE A 53 -4.56 -6.92 -19.50
CA PHE A 53 -3.60 -6.65 -18.44
C PHE A 53 -2.27 -6.09 -18.98
N GLU A 54 -1.79 -6.55 -20.11
CA GLU A 54 -0.63 -5.97 -20.78
C GLU A 54 -0.88 -4.50 -21.15
N ARG A 55 -2.10 -4.14 -21.59
CA ARG A 55 -2.47 -2.73 -21.80
C ARG A 55 -2.48 -1.91 -20.49
N VAL A 56 -2.88 -2.52 -19.35
CA VAL A 56 -2.78 -1.85 -18.05
C VAL A 56 -1.31 -1.55 -17.70
N ILE A 57 -0.42 -2.54 -17.87
CA ILE A 57 1.02 -2.36 -17.66
C ILE A 57 1.59 -1.28 -18.59
N ALA A 58 1.24 -1.33 -19.87
CA ALA A 58 1.70 -0.34 -20.85
C ALA A 58 1.24 1.09 -20.48
N GLU A 59 0.00 1.23 -20.01
CA GLU A 59 -0.51 2.53 -19.58
C GLU A 59 0.18 3.03 -18.30
N ILE A 60 0.40 2.16 -17.31
CA ILE A 60 1.19 2.50 -16.12
C ILE A 60 2.60 2.95 -16.52
N ASN A 61 3.26 2.23 -17.44
CA ASN A 61 4.57 2.59 -17.94
C ASN A 61 4.57 3.97 -18.63
N ARG A 62 3.50 4.31 -19.36
CA ARG A 62 3.33 5.62 -20.01
C ARG A 62 3.14 6.77 -19.01
N GLN A 63 2.49 6.50 -17.89
CA GLN A 63 2.27 7.49 -16.81
C GLN A 63 3.54 7.81 -16.02
N HIS A 64 4.57 6.97 -16.07
CA HIS A 64 5.81 7.13 -15.33
C HIS A 64 5.64 7.42 -13.83
N PRO A 65 4.80 6.68 -13.09
CA PRO A 65 4.64 6.91 -11.66
C PRO A 65 5.95 6.63 -10.91
N ALA A 66 6.10 7.19 -9.72
CA ALA A 66 7.25 6.90 -8.85
C ALA A 66 7.33 5.41 -8.50
N PHE A 67 6.18 4.77 -8.32
CA PHE A 67 6.03 3.33 -8.15
C PHE A 67 4.60 2.88 -8.51
N ALA A 68 4.42 1.57 -8.67
CA ALA A 68 3.11 0.93 -8.76
C ALA A 68 2.94 -0.08 -7.63
N VAL A 69 1.70 -0.37 -7.24
CA VAL A 69 1.37 -1.42 -6.26
C VAL A 69 0.33 -2.35 -6.85
N HIS A 70 0.60 -3.66 -6.80
CA HIS A 70 -0.38 -4.70 -7.09
C HIS A 70 -0.93 -5.29 -5.79
N LEU A 71 -2.23 -5.19 -5.61
CA LEU A 71 -2.95 -5.50 -4.37
C LEU A 71 -3.46 -6.96 -4.32
N GLY A 72 -2.68 -7.90 -4.84
CA GLY A 72 -3.06 -9.30 -4.80
C GLY A 72 -4.08 -9.75 -5.84
N ASP A 73 -4.46 -11.02 -5.74
CA ASP A 73 -5.30 -11.71 -6.69
C ASP A 73 -4.72 -11.72 -8.11
N LEU A 74 -3.57 -12.38 -8.23
CA LEU A 74 -2.84 -12.59 -9.49
C LEU A 74 -3.59 -13.50 -10.47
N LEU A 75 -4.62 -14.17 -9.99
CA LEU A 75 -5.44 -15.15 -10.70
C LEU A 75 -6.83 -15.20 -10.08
N GLY A 76 -7.80 -15.74 -10.80
CA GLY A 76 -9.16 -15.94 -10.29
C GLY A 76 -9.25 -17.11 -9.33
N SER A 77 -10.20 -17.08 -8.38
CA SER A 77 -10.45 -18.17 -7.42
C SER A 77 -10.82 -19.52 -8.04
N ASP A 78 -11.06 -19.55 -9.34
CA ASP A 78 -11.37 -20.73 -10.16
C ASP A 78 -10.22 -21.10 -11.13
N GLU A 79 -9.05 -20.48 -11.00
CA GLU A 79 -7.84 -20.82 -11.75
C GLU A 79 -6.88 -21.64 -10.88
N ARG A 80 -6.22 -22.60 -11.54
CA ARG A 80 -5.20 -23.42 -10.87
C ARG A 80 -3.95 -22.59 -10.61
N CYS A 81 -3.59 -22.46 -9.33
CA CYS A 81 -2.40 -21.71 -8.90
C CYS A 81 -1.12 -22.52 -9.13
N THR A 82 -0.75 -22.77 -10.40
CA THR A 82 0.46 -23.50 -10.74
C THR A 82 1.71 -22.62 -10.67
N ASP A 83 2.88 -23.24 -10.56
CA ASP A 83 4.17 -22.53 -10.58
C ASP A 83 4.37 -21.76 -11.90
N GLU A 84 3.97 -22.35 -13.03
CA GLU A 84 4.07 -21.70 -14.35
C GLU A 84 3.23 -20.42 -14.41
N LEU A 85 2.05 -20.43 -13.78
CA LEU A 85 1.21 -19.23 -13.71
C LEU A 85 1.85 -18.16 -12.82
N LEU A 86 2.35 -18.53 -11.65
CA LEU A 86 3.04 -17.60 -10.74
C LEU A 86 4.29 -17.00 -11.38
N LEU A 87 5.09 -17.80 -12.08
CA LEU A 87 6.28 -17.32 -12.81
C LEU A 87 5.88 -16.33 -13.91
N ARG A 88 4.83 -16.62 -14.68
CA ARG A 88 4.32 -15.70 -15.70
C ARG A 88 3.86 -14.37 -15.10
N ARG A 89 3.18 -14.39 -13.96
CA ARG A 89 2.79 -13.15 -13.25
C ARG A 89 3.99 -12.36 -12.76
N ARG A 90 5.00 -13.06 -12.25
CA ARG A 90 6.28 -12.42 -11.86
C ARG A 90 6.92 -11.73 -13.06
N ASP A 91 6.99 -12.39 -14.20
CA ASP A 91 7.60 -11.82 -15.42
C ASP A 91 6.80 -10.61 -15.93
N GLN A 92 5.46 -10.64 -15.81
CA GLN A 92 4.61 -9.48 -16.10
C GLN A 92 4.89 -8.32 -15.13
N PHE A 93 5.11 -8.59 -13.84
CA PHE A 93 5.49 -7.55 -12.89
C PHE A 93 6.85 -6.94 -13.20
N ASP A 94 7.80 -7.74 -13.65
CA ASP A 94 9.13 -7.29 -14.05
C ASP A 94 9.12 -6.44 -15.33
N SER A 95 8.07 -6.52 -16.14
CA SER A 95 7.87 -5.67 -17.33
C SER A 95 7.38 -4.24 -17.01
N VAL A 96 6.98 -3.98 -15.77
CA VAL A 96 6.69 -2.61 -15.30
C VAL A 96 8.00 -1.84 -15.20
N THR A 97 8.12 -0.73 -15.91
CA THR A 97 9.40 0.02 -16.02
C THR A 97 9.81 0.76 -14.76
N THR A 98 8.87 1.03 -13.87
CA THR A 98 9.13 1.61 -12.53
C THR A 98 9.21 0.50 -11.47
N ALA A 99 9.31 0.87 -10.19
CA ALA A 99 9.15 -0.08 -9.10
C ALA A 99 7.72 -0.62 -9.07
N LEU A 100 7.56 -1.92 -8.84
CA LEU A 100 6.27 -2.54 -8.54
C LEU A 100 6.35 -3.27 -7.21
N VAL A 101 5.58 -2.80 -6.22
CA VAL A 101 5.41 -3.47 -4.93
C VAL A 101 4.19 -4.37 -5.04
N TYR A 102 4.22 -5.53 -4.38
CA TYR A 102 3.15 -6.50 -4.40
C TYR A 102 2.77 -6.90 -2.98
N THR A 103 1.49 -7.17 -2.73
CA THR A 103 0.97 -7.85 -1.54
C THR A 103 0.06 -8.99 -1.97
N PRO A 104 0.12 -10.19 -1.36
CA PRO A 104 -0.71 -11.32 -1.78
C PRO A 104 -2.20 -11.09 -1.51
N GLY A 105 -3.05 -11.67 -2.39
CA GLY A 105 -4.49 -11.83 -2.18
C GLY A 105 -4.84 -13.22 -1.67
N ASP A 106 -6.13 -13.53 -1.59
CA ASP A 106 -6.62 -14.82 -1.14
C ASP A 106 -6.61 -15.88 -2.26
N ASN A 107 -6.84 -15.50 -3.50
CA ASN A 107 -6.95 -16.43 -4.62
C ASN A 107 -5.66 -17.21 -4.89
N GLU A 108 -4.49 -16.61 -4.68
CA GLU A 108 -3.23 -17.25 -4.95
C GLU A 108 -2.73 -18.19 -3.85
N TRP A 109 -3.40 -18.20 -2.67
CA TRP A 109 -3.00 -19.14 -1.62
C TRP A 109 -4.13 -19.65 -0.72
N THR A 110 -4.95 -18.81 -0.03
CA THR A 110 -5.98 -19.30 0.90
C THR A 110 -7.01 -20.18 0.22
N ASP A 111 -7.43 -19.81 -0.99
CA ASP A 111 -8.53 -20.45 -1.72
C ASP A 111 -8.08 -21.59 -2.61
N THR A 112 -6.77 -21.82 -2.69
CA THR A 112 -6.17 -22.87 -3.54
C THR A 112 -6.52 -24.29 -3.13
N HIS A 113 -7.04 -24.51 -1.91
CA HIS A 113 -7.53 -25.79 -1.44
C HIS A 113 -8.79 -26.26 -2.18
N SER A 114 -9.50 -25.35 -2.83
CA SER A 114 -10.71 -25.65 -3.58
C SER A 114 -10.40 -26.52 -4.82
N GLU A 115 -11.38 -27.31 -5.25
CA GLU A 115 -11.24 -28.16 -6.44
C GLU A 115 -10.94 -27.34 -7.72
N LYS A 116 -11.61 -26.22 -7.87
CA LYS A 116 -11.45 -25.32 -9.03
C LYS A 116 -10.06 -24.70 -9.06
N ALA A 117 -9.52 -24.33 -7.92
CA ALA A 117 -8.18 -23.74 -7.80
C ALA A 117 -7.05 -24.77 -7.83
N GLY A 118 -7.37 -26.09 -7.89
CA GLY A 118 -6.40 -27.15 -8.12
C GLY A 118 -6.04 -27.99 -6.90
N ARG A 119 -6.73 -27.80 -5.75
CA ARG A 119 -6.51 -28.56 -4.49
C ARG A 119 -5.07 -28.49 -3.98
N PHE A 120 -4.44 -27.33 -4.09
CA PHE A 120 -3.12 -27.08 -3.50
C PHE A 120 -3.24 -26.83 -1.99
N GLU A 121 -2.20 -27.15 -1.24
CA GLU A 121 -2.12 -26.80 0.17
C GLU A 121 -1.84 -25.29 0.32
N PRO A 122 -2.71 -24.52 1.02
CA PRO A 122 -2.60 -23.05 1.07
C PRO A 122 -1.25 -22.53 1.58
N ARG A 123 -0.71 -23.13 2.64
CA ARG A 123 0.57 -22.66 3.22
C ARG A 123 1.77 -23.01 2.33
N GLU A 124 1.67 -24.09 1.56
CA GLU A 124 2.68 -24.41 0.53
C GLU A 124 2.66 -23.38 -0.59
N ARG A 125 1.48 -22.97 -1.07
CA ARG A 125 1.38 -21.89 -2.06
C ARG A 125 1.89 -20.57 -1.52
N LEU A 126 1.58 -20.21 -0.29
CA LEU A 126 2.14 -19.02 0.36
C LEU A 126 3.66 -19.08 0.47
N ALA A 127 4.22 -20.23 0.83
CA ALA A 127 5.67 -20.42 0.85
C ALA A 127 6.29 -20.22 -0.54
N ARG A 128 5.64 -20.74 -1.59
CA ARG A 128 6.07 -20.59 -2.97
C ARG A 128 6.00 -19.12 -3.45
N ILE A 129 4.94 -18.42 -3.08
CA ILE A 129 4.81 -16.97 -3.35
C ILE A 129 5.94 -16.20 -2.68
N ARG A 130 6.25 -16.50 -1.41
CA ARG A 130 7.36 -15.86 -0.69
C ARG A 130 8.70 -16.07 -1.36
N GLU A 131 8.95 -17.28 -1.83
CA GLU A 131 10.16 -17.61 -2.58
C GLU A 131 10.27 -16.84 -3.91
N LEU A 132 9.17 -16.74 -4.68
CA LEU A 132 9.19 -16.15 -6.02
C LEU A 132 9.17 -14.62 -6.01
N PHE A 133 8.49 -13.99 -5.04
CA PHE A 133 8.24 -12.54 -5.07
C PHE A 133 8.95 -11.77 -3.95
N PHE A 134 9.32 -12.42 -2.84
CA PHE A 134 9.81 -11.76 -1.62
C PHE A 134 11.18 -12.28 -1.14
N ALA A 135 11.96 -12.89 -2.04
CA ALA A 135 13.30 -13.40 -1.70
C ALA A 135 14.24 -12.28 -1.21
N GLU A 136 14.08 -11.08 -1.72
CA GLU A 136 14.92 -9.92 -1.43
C GLU A 136 14.11 -8.76 -0.82
N GLU A 137 14.78 -7.88 -0.06
CA GLU A 137 14.15 -6.68 0.51
C GLU A 137 14.11 -5.54 -0.52
N ARG A 138 13.48 -5.82 -1.64
CA ARG A 138 13.22 -4.84 -2.71
C ARG A 138 11.93 -5.14 -3.48
N SER A 139 11.38 -4.14 -4.13
CA SER A 139 10.24 -4.29 -5.02
C SER A 139 10.61 -5.03 -6.32
N ARG A 140 9.61 -5.39 -7.10
CA ARG A 140 9.74 -5.86 -8.48
C ARG A 140 9.81 -4.67 -9.43
N GLY A 141 9.78 -4.93 -10.73
CA GLY A 141 9.81 -3.93 -11.80
C GLY A 141 11.21 -3.53 -12.24
N GLY A 142 11.29 -2.71 -13.27
CA GLY A 142 12.55 -2.34 -13.95
C GLY A 142 13.45 -1.40 -13.14
N ARG A 143 12.89 -0.68 -12.16
CA ARG A 143 13.65 0.20 -11.23
C ARG A 143 13.26 -0.12 -9.79
N PRO A 144 13.74 -1.24 -9.23
CA PRO A 144 13.34 -1.67 -7.90
C PRO A 144 13.69 -0.66 -6.80
N LEU A 145 12.75 -0.47 -5.86
CA LEU A 145 12.97 0.29 -4.62
C LEU A 145 13.49 -0.64 -3.52
N PRO A 146 14.42 -0.18 -2.68
CA PRO A 146 14.75 -0.86 -1.43
C PRO A 146 13.55 -0.80 -0.48
N LEU A 147 13.26 -1.92 0.17
CA LEU A 147 12.16 -2.05 1.12
C LEU A 147 12.70 -2.42 2.50
N VAL A 148 12.05 -1.93 3.54
CA VAL A 148 12.21 -2.45 4.90
C VAL A 148 11.09 -3.45 5.13
N THR A 149 11.42 -4.73 5.31
CA THR A 149 10.43 -5.78 5.49
C THR A 149 10.32 -6.21 6.95
N GLN A 150 9.21 -6.86 7.31
CA GLN A 150 9.02 -7.40 8.66
C GLN A 150 9.99 -8.56 8.97
N ARG A 151 10.74 -9.06 7.98
CA ARG A 151 11.88 -9.99 8.19
C ARG A 151 12.85 -9.49 9.28
N ARG A 152 12.94 -8.17 9.47
CA ARG A 152 13.84 -7.54 10.45
C ARG A 152 13.34 -7.65 11.90
N ASP A 153 12.08 -8.02 12.09
CA ASP A 153 11.52 -8.33 13.41
C ASP A 153 11.72 -9.83 13.70
N PRO A 154 12.58 -10.20 14.67
CA PRO A 154 12.84 -11.63 14.96
C PRO A 154 11.58 -12.41 15.37
N ALA A 155 10.58 -11.77 15.97
CA ALA A 155 9.33 -12.42 16.36
C ALA A 155 8.43 -12.72 15.17
N HIS A 156 8.56 -11.98 14.06
CA HIS A 156 7.69 -12.03 12.90
C HIS A 156 8.45 -12.17 11.58
N ALA A 157 9.72 -12.63 11.60
CA ALA A 157 10.64 -12.63 10.46
C ALA A 157 10.15 -13.41 9.22
N ARG A 158 9.18 -14.30 9.37
CA ARG A 158 8.62 -15.08 8.24
C ARG A 158 7.63 -14.29 7.38
N PHE A 159 7.09 -13.15 7.88
CA PHE A 159 6.10 -12.33 7.15
C PHE A 159 6.80 -11.30 6.27
N VAL A 160 7.55 -11.81 5.29
CA VAL A 160 8.42 -11.06 4.39
C VAL A 160 7.66 -10.17 3.41
N GLU A 161 6.39 -10.43 3.19
CA GLU A 161 5.46 -9.69 2.33
C GLU A 161 4.99 -8.36 2.94
N ASN A 162 5.13 -8.21 4.27
CA ASN A 162 4.92 -6.94 4.94
C ASN A 162 6.16 -6.06 4.74
N ALA A 163 6.01 -4.98 3.98
CA ALA A 163 7.10 -4.11 3.59
C ALA A 163 6.73 -2.63 3.71
N ARG A 164 7.70 -1.75 4.01
CA ARG A 164 7.52 -0.30 4.02
C ARG A 164 8.64 0.43 3.32
N TRP A 165 8.31 1.60 2.79
CA TRP A 165 9.25 2.52 2.14
C TRP A 165 8.78 3.97 2.30
N THR A 166 9.64 4.91 1.94
CA THR A 166 9.35 6.34 2.03
C THR A 166 9.73 7.03 0.74
N ILE A 167 8.84 7.87 0.20
CA ILE A 167 9.11 8.77 -0.92
C ILE A 167 8.53 10.14 -0.56
N GLY A 168 9.28 11.21 -0.79
CA GLY A 168 8.86 12.58 -0.45
C GLY A 168 8.52 12.79 1.03
N GLY A 169 9.06 11.95 1.92
CA GLY A 169 8.74 11.95 3.35
C GLY A 169 7.45 11.21 3.71
N VAL A 170 6.60 10.83 2.76
CA VAL A 170 5.37 10.07 2.99
C VAL A 170 5.70 8.59 3.21
N MET A 171 5.06 7.98 4.21
CA MET A 171 5.24 6.56 4.53
C MET A 171 4.24 5.70 3.76
N PHE A 172 4.74 4.63 3.16
CA PHE A 172 3.98 3.62 2.42
C PHE A 172 4.26 2.25 3.02
N ALA A 173 3.23 1.39 3.14
CA ALA A 173 3.45 0.02 3.60
C ALA A 173 2.41 -0.96 3.06
N THR A 174 2.87 -2.17 2.71
CA THR A 174 1.99 -3.32 2.49
C THR A 174 1.68 -4.01 3.82
N VAL A 175 0.47 -4.52 3.95
CA VAL A 175 0.02 -5.36 5.07
C VAL A 175 -0.70 -6.57 4.50
N HIS A 176 -0.27 -7.78 4.84
CA HIS A 176 -0.83 -9.01 4.30
C HIS A 176 -2.20 -9.33 4.92
N VAL A 177 -3.22 -8.62 4.46
CA VAL A 177 -4.63 -8.82 4.83
C VAL A 177 -5.39 -9.21 3.58
N VAL A 178 -5.99 -10.41 3.59
CA VAL A 178 -6.58 -11.03 2.39
C VAL A 178 -8.08 -11.24 2.53
N GLY A 179 -8.77 -11.42 1.41
CA GLY A 179 -10.16 -11.83 1.32
C GLY A 179 -10.44 -13.13 2.08
N SER A 180 -11.51 -13.82 1.76
CA SER A 180 -11.88 -15.10 2.39
C SER A 180 -11.82 -15.04 3.94
N HIS A 181 -12.40 -13.96 4.53
CA HIS A 181 -12.39 -13.69 5.98
C HIS A 181 -10.98 -13.57 6.58
N ASN A 182 -10.03 -13.06 5.82
CA ASN A 182 -8.61 -13.01 6.23
C ASN A 182 -8.05 -14.40 6.61
N ASN A 183 -8.49 -15.46 5.93
CA ASN A 183 -8.21 -16.86 6.27
C ASN A 183 -8.77 -17.31 7.63
N HIS A 184 -9.68 -16.58 8.27
CA HIS A 184 -10.39 -17.04 9.47
C HIS A 184 -11.43 -18.09 9.08
N GLN A 185 -10.96 -19.28 8.69
CA GLN A 185 -11.75 -20.36 8.12
C GLN A 185 -11.65 -21.62 8.98
N PRO A 186 -12.52 -21.82 10.02
CA PRO A 186 -12.39 -22.92 10.97
C PRO A 186 -12.57 -24.32 10.36
N LYS A 187 -13.14 -24.41 9.16
CA LYS A 187 -13.34 -25.67 8.43
C LYS A 187 -12.15 -26.07 7.55
N VAL A 188 -11.18 -25.15 7.34
CA VAL A 188 -9.97 -25.42 6.55
C VAL A 188 -8.84 -25.80 7.50
N PRO A 189 -8.22 -26.96 7.35
CA PRO A 189 -7.14 -27.40 8.22
C PRO A 189 -5.97 -26.41 8.25
N GLY A 190 -5.55 -25.99 9.45
CA GLY A 190 -4.44 -25.07 9.67
C GLY A 190 -4.73 -23.58 9.38
N ALA A 191 -5.91 -23.24 8.85
CA ALA A 191 -6.25 -21.85 8.52
C ALA A 191 -6.31 -20.95 9.75
N LEU A 192 -6.95 -21.38 10.84
CA LEU A 192 -7.03 -20.59 12.08
C LEU A 192 -5.66 -20.38 12.76
N GLU A 193 -4.75 -21.31 12.65
CA GLU A 193 -3.40 -21.18 13.19
C GLU A 193 -2.62 -20.13 12.40
N GLU A 194 -2.62 -20.26 11.07
CA GLU A 194 -1.98 -19.30 10.17
C GLU A 194 -2.56 -17.90 10.36
N TRP A 195 -3.90 -17.78 10.38
CA TRP A 195 -4.57 -16.50 10.61
C TRP A 195 -4.13 -15.82 11.90
N ARG A 196 -4.14 -16.53 13.05
CA ARG A 196 -3.74 -15.95 14.35
C ARG A 196 -2.32 -15.41 14.33
N GLU A 197 -1.39 -16.15 13.74
CA GLU A 197 0.02 -15.76 13.68
C GLU A 197 0.23 -14.57 12.74
N ARG A 198 -0.41 -14.57 11.57
CA ARG A 198 -0.31 -13.47 10.61
C ARG A 198 -1.04 -12.22 11.10
N ASP A 199 -2.21 -12.36 11.69
CA ASP A 199 -2.98 -11.22 12.22
C ASP A 199 -2.24 -10.51 13.35
N ALA A 200 -1.61 -11.27 14.26
CA ALA A 200 -0.73 -10.73 15.29
C ALA A 200 0.50 -10.02 14.68
N ALA A 201 1.13 -10.61 13.67
CA ALA A 201 2.25 -10.02 12.95
C ALA A 201 1.84 -8.73 12.22
N ASN A 202 0.70 -8.73 11.55
CA ASN A 202 0.15 -7.55 10.87
C ASN A 202 -0.13 -6.40 11.86
N ALA A 203 -0.71 -6.71 13.02
CA ALA A 203 -0.94 -5.70 14.05
C ALA A 203 0.38 -5.11 14.59
N ALA A 204 1.40 -5.94 14.81
CA ALA A 204 2.74 -5.48 15.20
C ALA A 204 3.36 -4.61 14.10
N TRP A 205 3.23 -5.03 12.83
CA TRP A 205 3.73 -4.31 11.68
C TRP A 205 3.09 -2.93 11.49
N VAL A 206 1.76 -2.85 11.58
CA VAL A 206 1.05 -1.56 11.51
C VAL A 206 1.54 -0.59 12.57
N ARG A 207 1.75 -1.05 13.83
CA ARG A 207 2.31 -0.22 14.89
C ARG A 207 3.73 0.27 14.55
N ASP A 208 4.59 -0.61 14.00
CA ASP A 208 5.95 -0.23 13.58
C ASP A 208 5.93 0.79 12.43
N VAL A 209 5.06 0.63 11.45
CA VAL A 209 4.87 1.59 10.34
C VAL A 209 4.50 2.97 10.87
N PHE A 210 3.52 3.05 11.77
CA PHE A 210 3.09 4.33 12.34
C PHE A 210 4.13 4.93 13.30
N ALA A 211 4.85 4.09 14.05
CA ALA A 211 5.97 4.55 14.88
C ALA A 211 7.08 5.17 14.02
N ALA A 212 7.45 4.51 12.92
CA ALA A 212 8.41 5.03 11.97
C ALA A 212 7.92 6.31 11.28
N ALA A 213 6.64 6.38 10.89
CA ALA A 213 6.03 7.57 10.31
C ALA A 213 6.04 8.77 11.27
N LYS A 214 5.70 8.54 12.55
CA LYS A 214 5.76 9.56 13.60
C LYS A 214 7.19 10.05 13.83
N SER A 215 8.15 9.13 13.95
CA SER A 215 9.58 9.45 14.13
C SER A 215 10.17 10.23 12.96
N GLY A 216 9.79 9.86 11.73
CA GLY A 216 10.20 10.55 10.50
C GLY A 216 9.40 11.83 10.19
N ALA A 217 8.47 12.24 11.07
CA ALA A 217 7.56 13.36 10.85
C ALA A 217 6.78 13.29 9.51
N ALA A 218 6.47 12.07 9.04
CA ALA A 218 5.81 11.84 7.76
C ALA A 218 4.51 12.66 7.63
N PRO A 219 4.26 13.33 6.51
CA PRO A 219 3.03 14.12 6.32
C PRO A 219 1.78 13.23 6.14
N GLY A 220 1.95 11.97 5.74
CA GLY A 220 0.87 11.00 5.58
C GLY A 220 1.37 9.56 5.57
N VAL A 221 0.44 8.62 5.71
CA VAL A 221 0.68 7.16 5.62
C VAL A 221 -0.27 6.56 4.61
N ALA A 222 0.22 5.68 3.72
CA ALA A 222 -0.62 4.85 2.88
C ALA A 222 -0.39 3.37 3.20
N LEU A 223 -1.46 2.63 3.49
CA LEU A 223 -1.45 1.19 3.73
C LEU A 223 -2.10 0.46 2.57
N PHE A 224 -1.42 -0.57 2.05
CA PHE A 224 -1.83 -1.37 0.90
C PHE A 224 -2.12 -2.80 1.33
N PHE A 225 -3.28 -3.34 1.01
CA PHE A 225 -3.69 -4.71 1.31
C PHE A 225 -4.74 -5.19 0.29
N GLN A 226 -5.05 -6.49 0.23
CA GLN A 226 -5.97 -6.99 -0.79
C GLN A 226 -7.43 -6.91 -0.34
N ALA A 227 -7.76 -7.42 0.84
CA ALA A 227 -9.14 -7.58 1.31
C ALA A 227 -9.96 -6.30 1.33
N ASN A 228 -11.26 -6.44 1.21
CA ASN A 228 -12.21 -5.40 1.59
C ASN A 228 -12.83 -5.70 2.98
N PRO A 229 -12.20 -5.27 4.09
CA PRO A 229 -12.74 -5.49 5.43
C PRO A 229 -13.95 -4.61 5.75
N ILE A 230 -14.32 -3.66 4.84
CA ILE A 230 -15.33 -2.61 5.05
C ILE A 230 -16.40 -2.69 3.94
N ALA A 231 -16.94 -3.86 3.61
CA ALA A 231 -17.86 -3.97 2.48
C ALA A 231 -19.13 -3.13 2.67
N ALA A 232 -19.44 -2.30 1.69
CA ALA A 232 -20.72 -1.58 1.62
C ALA A 232 -21.89 -2.58 1.46
N GLY A 233 -22.93 -2.44 2.27
CA GLY A 233 -24.19 -3.17 2.12
C GLY A 233 -24.24 -4.59 2.71
N ARG A 234 -23.17 -5.10 3.28
CA ARG A 234 -23.22 -6.23 4.21
C ARG A 234 -23.02 -5.68 5.61
N GLU A 235 -24.07 -5.62 6.38
CA GLU A 235 -24.18 -4.94 7.68
C GLU A 235 -23.18 -5.38 8.76
N GLN A 236 -22.19 -6.22 8.48
CA GLN A 236 -21.43 -6.94 9.51
C GLN A 236 -19.96 -7.25 9.19
N ARG A 237 -19.30 -6.60 8.21
CA ARG A 237 -17.90 -6.94 8.00
C ARG A 237 -16.93 -6.27 8.99
N GLY A 238 -17.31 -5.15 9.58
CA GLY A 238 -16.60 -4.60 10.75
C GLY A 238 -16.62 -5.53 11.97
N ASP A 239 -17.54 -6.51 11.99
CA ASP A 239 -17.68 -7.53 13.04
C ASP A 239 -17.08 -8.88 12.66
N ASP A 240 -16.50 -9.01 11.44
CA ASP A 240 -15.83 -10.23 11.04
C ASP A 240 -14.58 -10.45 11.89
N PRO A 241 -14.51 -11.54 12.69
CA PRO A 241 -13.37 -11.81 13.55
C PRO A 241 -12.02 -11.81 12.81
N GLY A 242 -12.04 -12.14 11.51
CA GLY A 242 -10.85 -12.17 10.67
C GLY A 242 -10.18 -10.81 10.52
N PHE A 243 -10.92 -9.70 10.65
CA PHE A 243 -10.41 -8.34 10.42
C PHE A 243 -10.37 -7.45 11.66
N GLN A 244 -10.96 -7.88 12.78
CA GLN A 244 -11.16 -7.00 13.95
C GLN A 244 -9.86 -6.42 14.50
N LEU A 245 -8.82 -7.25 14.67
CA LEU A 245 -7.54 -6.79 15.22
C LEU A 245 -6.85 -5.81 14.28
N PHE A 246 -6.85 -6.10 12.99
CA PHE A 246 -6.30 -5.20 11.97
C PHE A 246 -7.00 -3.84 11.98
N LEU A 247 -8.34 -3.81 11.86
CA LEU A 247 -9.12 -2.58 11.84
C LEU A 247 -8.94 -1.76 13.12
N ALA A 248 -9.02 -2.40 14.28
CA ALA A 248 -8.80 -1.73 15.57
C ALA A 248 -7.40 -1.14 15.69
N THR A 249 -6.38 -1.85 15.19
CA THR A 249 -5.00 -1.35 15.20
C THR A 249 -4.86 -0.14 14.29
N VAL A 250 -5.40 -0.20 13.06
CA VAL A 250 -5.38 0.94 12.12
C VAL A 250 -6.09 2.16 12.71
N GLU A 251 -7.28 1.99 13.30
CA GLU A 251 -8.03 3.10 13.93
C GLU A 251 -7.23 3.77 15.05
N ASN A 252 -6.65 2.98 15.96
CA ASN A 252 -5.88 3.48 17.08
C ASN A 252 -4.62 4.24 16.62
N GLU A 253 -3.88 3.66 15.67
CA GLU A 253 -2.65 4.27 15.18
C GLU A 253 -2.92 5.52 14.32
N ALA A 254 -3.96 5.51 13.47
CA ALA A 254 -4.37 6.67 12.69
C ALA A 254 -4.83 7.83 13.59
N ARG A 255 -5.57 7.53 14.68
CA ARG A 255 -5.97 8.52 15.68
C ARG A 255 -4.75 9.16 16.35
N ALA A 256 -3.80 8.32 16.77
CA ALA A 256 -2.57 8.79 17.42
C ALA A 256 -1.61 9.52 16.45
N PHE A 257 -1.69 9.22 15.15
CA PHE A 257 -0.91 9.88 14.11
C PHE A 257 -1.46 11.27 13.76
N GLY A 258 -2.78 11.43 13.69
CA GLY A 258 -3.47 12.70 13.50
C GLY A 258 -3.28 13.38 12.13
N ARG A 259 -2.59 12.71 11.18
CA ARG A 259 -2.34 13.19 9.81
C ARG A 259 -3.03 12.26 8.81
N PRO A 260 -3.15 12.64 7.51
CA PRO A 260 -3.83 11.81 6.51
C PRO A 260 -3.34 10.37 6.44
N VAL A 261 -4.28 9.43 6.45
CA VAL A 261 -4.07 7.99 6.26
C VAL A 261 -4.90 7.53 5.08
N LEU A 262 -4.25 6.92 4.08
CA LEU A 262 -4.91 6.33 2.91
C LEU A 262 -4.88 4.81 3.03
N LEU A 263 -6.04 4.17 3.05
CA LEU A 263 -6.20 2.72 2.97
C LEU A 263 -6.50 2.36 1.52
N VAL A 264 -5.59 1.63 0.88
CA VAL A 264 -5.71 1.23 -0.54
C VAL A 264 -5.90 -0.27 -0.60
N HIS A 265 -7.02 -0.71 -1.15
CA HIS A 265 -7.33 -2.13 -1.27
C HIS A 265 -8.06 -2.48 -2.58
N ALA A 266 -8.35 -3.77 -2.77
CA ALA A 266 -9.06 -4.31 -3.91
C ALA A 266 -10.28 -5.14 -3.47
N ASP A 267 -10.44 -6.40 -3.95
CA ASP A 267 -11.36 -7.46 -3.58
C ASP A 267 -12.77 -7.38 -4.22
N GLU A 268 -13.52 -6.28 -4.04
CA GLU A 268 -14.88 -6.15 -4.61
C GLU A 268 -14.89 -5.62 -6.06
N HIS A 269 -13.71 -5.32 -6.61
CA HIS A 269 -13.52 -4.92 -8.02
C HIS A 269 -14.22 -3.61 -8.43
N THR A 270 -14.56 -2.75 -7.48
CA THR A 270 -15.30 -1.53 -7.75
C THR A 270 -14.51 -0.32 -7.29
N TYR A 271 -14.09 0.52 -8.24
CA TYR A 271 -13.43 1.78 -7.88
C TYR A 271 -14.28 2.61 -6.93
N ARG A 272 -13.67 3.02 -5.83
CA ARG A 272 -14.33 3.80 -4.78
C ARG A 272 -13.32 4.67 -4.03
N LEU A 273 -13.67 5.91 -3.78
CA LEU A 273 -12.90 6.84 -2.95
C LEU A 273 -13.82 7.41 -1.88
N GLU A 274 -13.53 7.11 -0.61
CA GLU A 274 -14.39 7.47 0.52
C GLU A 274 -13.56 8.17 1.62
N PRO A 275 -13.55 9.50 1.66
CA PRO A 275 -12.98 10.25 2.80
C PRO A 275 -13.82 10.04 4.06
N GLY A 276 -13.16 9.89 5.21
CA GLY A 276 -13.83 9.72 6.49
C GLY A 276 -14.63 8.42 6.61
N VAL A 277 -14.17 7.36 5.91
CA VAL A 277 -14.83 6.05 5.93
C VAL A 277 -14.96 5.51 7.34
N ARG A 278 -16.10 4.88 7.64
CA ARG A 278 -16.34 4.19 8.90
C ARG A 278 -15.80 2.76 8.83
N LEU A 279 -14.84 2.42 9.68
CA LEU A 279 -14.18 1.10 9.70
C LEU A 279 -14.90 0.08 10.59
N SER A 280 -15.64 0.55 11.61
CA SER A 280 -16.36 -0.29 12.57
C SER A 280 -17.75 0.28 12.85
N ALA A 281 -18.72 -0.59 13.14
CA ALA A 281 -20.04 -0.19 13.57
C ALA A 281 -20.02 0.40 14.99
N ASP A 282 -19.17 -0.17 15.86
CA ASP A 282 -19.20 0.08 17.31
C ASP A 282 -18.17 1.11 17.79
N ARG A 283 -17.21 1.47 16.92
CA ARG A 283 -16.15 2.42 17.28
C ARG A 283 -16.23 3.66 16.40
N GLU A 284 -15.87 4.80 16.97
CA GLU A 284 -15.69 6.02 16.22
C GLU A 284 -14.39 5.97 15.42
N THR A 285 -14.50 5.95 14.09
CA THR A 285 -13.36 5.98 13.18
C THR A 285 -12.79 7.40 13.12
N PRO A 286 -11.46 7.59 13.17
CA PRO A 286 -10.84 8.89 12.98
C PRO A 286 -11.13 9.47 11.59
N SER A 287 -11.45 10.77 11.53
CA SER A 287 -11.81 11.47 10.28
C SER A 287 -10.64 11.63 9.29
N ASN A 288 -9.40 11.36 9.73
CA ASN A 288 -8.21 11.44 8.90
C ASN A 288 -7.95 10.20 8.03
N ILE A 289 -8.87 9.21 8.03
CA ILE A 289 -8.78 8.00 7.20
C ILE A 289 -9.58 8.20 5.92
N THR A 290 -8.94 7.95 4.78
CA THR A 290 -9.58 7.84 3.46
C THR A 290 -9.41 6.42 2.95
N ARG A 291 -10.48 5.84 2.42
CA ARG A 291 -10.49 4.54 1.75
C ARG A 291 -10.43 4.72 0.24
N LEU A 292 -9.58 3.94 -0.41
CA LEU A 292 -9.49 3.81 -1.86
C LEU A 292 -9.59 2.34 -2.24
N GLU A 293 -10.60 1.97 -3.00
CA GLU A 293 -10.72 0.65 -3.61
C GLU A 293 -10.40 0.74 -5.10
N THR A 294 -9.61 -0.22 -5.63
CA THR A 294 -9.22 -0.25 -7.04
C THR A 294 -10.24 -0.99 -7.90
N PHE A 295 -10.10 -0.86 -9.21
CA PHE A 295 -10.74 -1.76 -10.17
C PHE A 295 -10.21 -3.19 -10.03
N GLY A 296 -10.93 -4.16 -10.61
CA GLY A 296 -10.53 -5.56 -10.66
C GLY A 296 -11.52 -6.43 -11.44
N GLY A 297 -11.27 -7.73 -11.51
CA GLY A 297 -12.09 -8.70 -12.21
C GLY A 297 -12.13 -8.43 -13.71
N GLN A 298 -13.25 -7.93 -14.22
CA GLN A 298 -13.45 -7.60 -15.64
C GLN A 298 -13.08 -6.14 -15.99
N ASP A 299 -12.87 -5.31 -15.00
CA ASP A 299 -12.57 -3.90 -15.20
C ASP A 299 -11.04 -3.70 -15.16
N PHE A 300 -10.37 -4.00 -16.29
CA PHE A 300 -8.91 -3.92 -16.46
C PHE A 300 -8.44 -2.47 -16.55
N HIS A 301 -8.49 -1.78 -15.43
CA HIS A 301 -8.06 -0.40 -15.25
C HIS A 301 -7.24 -0.28 -13.95
N ALA A 302 -6.56 0.84 -13.79
CA ALA A 302 -5.81 1.15 -12.57
C ALA A 302 -6.35 2.41 -11.91
N VAL A 303 -5.79 2.76 -10.79
CA VAL A 303 -6.00 4.05 -10.12
C VAL A 303 -4.67 4.79 -10.10
N ILE A 304 -4.71 6.09 -10.36
CA ILE A 304 -3.57 6.98 -10.16
C ILE A 304 -3.80 7.82 -8.91
N VAL A 305 -2.79 7.90 -8.06
CA VAL A 305 -2.83 8.72 -6.85
C VAL A 305 -1.73 9.78 -6.94
N VAL A 306 -2.12 11.03 -6.85
CA VAL A 306 -1.21 12.16 -6.68
C VAL A 306 -0.88 12.29 -5.20
N VAL A 307 0.39 12.35 -4.88
CA VAL A 307 0.92 12.58 -3.54
C VAL A 307 1.57 13.95 -3.50
N ASP A 308 1.01 14.84 -2.70
CA ASP A 308 1.58 16.16 -2.45
C ASP A 308 1.89 16.31 -0.96
N PRO A 309 3.15 16.12 -0.55
CA PRO A 309 3.55 16.21 0.85
C PRO A 309 3.32 17.57 1.49
N ALA A 310 3.17 18.63 0.68
CA ALA A 310 2.91 19.99 1.17
C ALA A 310 1.40 20.27 1.34
N SER A 311 0.54 19.46 0.74
CA SER A 311 -0.92 19.60 0.86
C SER A 311 -1.42 19.05 2.19
N ALA A 312 -2.42 19.70 2.78
CA ALA A 312 -3.09 19.21 3.98
C ALA A 312 -3.78 17.84 3.78
N ALA A 313 -4.23 17.55 2.57
CA ALA A 313 -4.87 16.27 2.22
C ALA A 313 -3.85 15.18 1.89
N VAL A 314 -2.62 15.53 1.48
CA VAL A 314 -1.53 14.66 1.03
C VAL A 314 -1.88 13.82 -0.20
N PHE A 315 -3.04 13.17 -0.24
CA PHE A 315 -3.44 12.20 -1.27
C PHE A 315 -4.65 12.70 -2.06
N ALA A 316 -4.57 12.62 -3.40
CA ALA A 316 -5.70 12.79 -4.29
C ALA A 316 -5.70 11.63 -5.30
N ALA A 317 -6.82 10.93 -5.45
CA ALA A 317 -6.90 9.73 -6.29
C ALA A 317 -7.96 9.87 -7.38
N GLY A 318 -7.71 9.22 -8.50
CA GLY A 318 -8.66 9.14 -9.60
C GLY A 318 -8.46 7.89 -10.46
N PRO A 319 -9.47 7.50 -11.26
CA PRO A 319 -9.36 6.36 -12.15
C PRO A 319 -8.32 6.61 -13.25
N LEU A 320 -7.48 5.61 -13.52
CA LEU A 320 -6.62 5.54 -14.70
C LEU A 320 -7.30 4.63 -15.72
N ILE A 321 -8.09 5.23 -16.61
CA ILE A 321 -8.81 4.50 -17.65
C ILE A 321 -7.83 4.11 -18.76
N VAL A 322 -7.69 2.80 -18.99
CA VAL A 322 -6.75 2.25 -19.95
C VAL A 322 -7.37 2.23 -21.35
N PRO A 323 -6.77 2.92 -22.34
CA PRO A 323 -7.24 2.92 -23.71
C PRO A 323 -7.24 1.49 -24.29
N GLY A 324 -8.29 1.16 -25.06
CA GLY A 324 -8.44 -0.16 -25.68
C GLY A 324 -8.99 -1.27 -24.77
N ASN A 325 -9.09 -1.02 -23.47
CA ASN A 325 -9.85 -1.88 -22.58
C ASN A 325 -11.33 -1.46 -22.54
N PRO A 326 -12.28 -2.40 -22.32
CA PRO A 326 -13.69 -2.06 -22.17
C PRO A 326 -13.88 -1.02 -21.06
N PRO A 327 -14.77 -0.03 -21.20
CA PRO A 327 -15.00 0.95 -20.16
C PRO A 327 -15.43 0.25 -18.86
N PRO A 328 -15.03 0.75 -17.67
CA PRO A 328 -15.39 0.14 -16.40
C PRO A 328 -16.90 0.17 -16.19
N ARG A 329 -17.44 -0.78 -15.42
CA ARG A 329 -18.88 -0.92 -15.16
C ARG A 329 -19.51 0.36 -14.60
N LEU A 330 -18.80 1.13 -13.80
CA LEU A 330 -19.21 2.44 -13.31
C LEU A 330 -19.58 3.44 -14.42
N LEU A 331 -18.94 3.35 -15.58
CA LEU A 331 -19.15 4.26 -16.71
C LEU A 331 -20.04 3.65 -17.78
N ARG A 332 -20.50 2.41 -17.63
CA ARG A 332 -21.43 1.77 -18.56
C ARG A 332 -22.83 2.30 -18.31
N ALA A 333 -23.51 2.77 -19.37
CA ALA A 333 -24.93 3.08 -19.29
C ALA A 333 -25.71 1.86 -18.77
N PRO A 334 -26.73 2.03 -17.91
CA PRO A 334 -27.56 0.92 -17.47
C PRO A 334 -28.10 0.20 -18.70
N ALA A 335 -27.97 -1.14 -18.72
CA ALA A 335 -28.53 -1.94 -19.81
C ALA A 335 -30.02 -1.62 -19.92
N ARG A 336 -30.47 -1.19 -21.10
CA ARG A 336 -31.91 -1.03 -21.37
C ARG A 336 -32.53 -2.41 -21.14
N LYS A 337 -33.40 -2.54 -20.16
CA LYS A 337 -34.23 -3.72 -20.01
C LYS A 337 -35.13 -3.77 -21.24
N SER A 338 -34.85 -4.72 -22.12
CA SER A 338 -35.71 -5.08 -23.25
C SER A 338 -36.94 -5.82 -22.74
#